data_5a9a6a6a2417ee53bfa3c29c02a9884a
#
_entry.id   5a9a6a6a2417ee53bfa3c29c02a9884a
#
_cell.length_a   1.000
_cell.length_b   1.000
_cell.length_c   1.000
_cell.angle_alpha   90.00
_cell.angle_beta   90.00
_cell.angle_gamma   90.00
#
_symmetry.space_group_name_H-M   'P 1'
#
loop_
_entity.id
_entity.type
_entity.pdbx_description
1 polymer ?
#
loop_
_entity_poly.entity_id
_entity_poly.type
_entity_poly.pdbx_seq_one_letter_code
_entity_poly.pdbx_strand_id
1 'polypeptide(L)'
;MEAVLVDEANRVQVFLPGSYTIPKGGYRHFSLFSLSPETRGVTLTGAYYPCEDLTLSRLFPLGVSNHLVKEQAQLSFSAGELLCIQSKAG
;
A
#
# COMPACT_ATOMS: atom_id res chain seq x y z
N MET A 1 1.14 7.93 -12.95
CA MET A 1 2.49 7.40 -13.16
C MET A 1 3.02 6.79 -11.88
N GLU A 2 3.69 5.67 -11.98
CA GLU A 2 4.27 4.98 -10.83
C GLU A 2 5.78 5.11 -10.87
N ALA A 3 6.39 5.22 -9.69
CA ALA A 3 7.82 5.08 -9.53
C ALA A 3 8.07 3.84 -8.68
N VAL A 4 9.03 3.02 -9.06
CA VAL A 4 9.36 1.78 -8.35
C VAL A 4 10.84 1.76 -8.05
N LEU A 5 11.17 1.55 -6.77
CA LEU A 5 12.53 1.28 -6.34
C LEU A 5 12.55 -0.12 -5.72
N VAL A 6 13.42 -0.97 -6.21
CA VAL A 6 13.51 -2.35 -5.73
C VAL A 6 14.96 -2.65 -5.37
N ASP A 7 15.17 -3.16 -4.17
CA ASP A 7 16.45 -3.71 -3.77
C ASP A 7 16.25 -5.12 -3.22
N GLU A 8 17.27 -5.70 -2.60
CA GLU A 8 17.19 -7.08 -2.11
C GLU A 8 16.15 -7.27 -1.02
N ALA A 9 15.84 -6.25 -0.25
CA ALA A 9 14.98 -6.36 0.92
C ALA A 9 13.68 -5.57 0.81
N ASN A 10 13.60 -4.59 -0.09
CA ASN A 10 12.48 -3.66 -0.12
C ASN A 10 11.99 -3.38 -1.53
N ARG A 11 10.71 -3.10 -1.63
CA ARG A 11 10.09 -2.62 -2.86
C ARG A 11 9.25 -1.39 -2.51
N VAL A 12 9.55 -0.28 -3.15
CA VAL A 12 8.85 0.98 -2.92
C VAL A 12 8.15 1.41 -4.19
N GLN A 13 6.85 1.68 -4.11
CA GLN A 13 6.04 2.13 -5.24
C GLN A 13 5.21 3.34 -4.86
N VAL A 14 5.01 4.22 -5.83
CA VAL A 14 4.11 5.36 -5.69
C VAL A 14 2.92 5.12 -6.62
N PHE A 15 1.72 5.21 -6.08
CA PHE A 15 0.49 5.02 -6.85
C PHE A 15 -0.29 6.32 -6.97
N LEU A 16 -0.84 6.55 -8.16
CA LEU A 16 -1.84 7.58 -8.42
C LEU A 16 -3.23 6.96 -8.32
N PRO A 17 -4.30 7.77 -8.25
CA PRO A 17 -5.65 7.21 -8.14
C PRO A 17 -5.94 6.17 -9.21
N GLY A 18 -6.59 5.09 -8.81
CA GLY A 18 -6.89 3.97 -9.69
C GLY A 18 -7.00 2.68 -8.90
N SER A 19 -6.91 1.56 -9.63
CA SER A 19 -6.99 0.23 -9.05
C SER A 19 -5.73 -0.55 -9.38
N TYR A 20 -5.19 -1.26 -8.40
CA TYR A 20 -3.91 -1.94 -8.53
C TYR A 20 -3.95 -3.30 -7.84
N THR A 21 -3.11 -4.21 -8.34
CA THR A 21 -2.88 -5.50 -7.72
C THR A 21 -1.45 -5.49 -7.19
N ILE A 22 -1.30 -5.80 -5.91
CA ILE A 22 0.01 -5.83 -5.24
C ILE A 22 0.37 -7.28 -4.96
N PRO A 23 1.37 -7.85 -5.65
CA PRO A 23 1.77 -9.23 -5.40
C PRO A 23 2.52 -9.35 -4.08
N LYS A 24 2.32 -10.46 -3.38
CA LYS A 24 3.04 -10.76 -2.15
C LYS A 24 4.53 -10.95 -2.42
N GLY A 25 4.86 -11.77 -3.39
CA GLY A 25 6.22 -11.89 -3.92
C GLY A 25 7.32 -12.20 -2.92
N GLY A 26 7.03 -12.82 -1.80
CA GLY A 26 8.03 -13.11 -0.78
C GLY A 26 8.26 -11.98 0.22
N TYR A 27 7.60 -10.85 0.06
CA TYR A 27 7.66 -9.76 1.03
C TYR A 27 6.74 -10.07 2.21
N ARG A 28 7.22 -9.88 3.42
CA ARG A 28 6.48 -10.21 4.64
C ARG A 28 5.62 -9.04 5.12
N HIS A 29 6.13 -7.83 4.97
CA HIS A 29 5.49 -6.65 5.51
C HIS A 29 5.19 -5.67 4.39
N PHE A 30 4.12 -4.88 4.58
CA PHE A 30 3.92 -3.74 3.70
C PHE A 30 3.25 -2.62 4.48
N SER A 31 3.46 -1.40 4.01
CA SER A 31 2.90 -0.21 4.61
C SER A 31 2.41 0.71 3.52
N LEU A 32 1.34 1.45 3.82
CA LEU A 32 0.80 2.46 2.93
C LEU A 32 0.85 3.80 3.63
N PHE A 33 1.37 4.79 2.93
CA PHE A 33 1.47 6.16 3.45
C PHE A 33 0.84 7.12 2.46
N SER A 34 0.10 8.09 2.95
CA SER A 34 -0.41 9.15 2.09
C SER A 34 0.69 10.18 1.84
N LEU A 35 1.00 10.42 0.57
CA LEU A 35 1.94 11.47 0.18
C LEU A 35 1.24 12.81 0.05
N SER A 36 -0.08 12.80 -0.10
CA SER A 36 -0.92 13.99 -0.09
C SER A 36 -1.36 14.27 1.33
N PRO A 37 -1.89 15.47 1.64
CA PRO A 37 -2.49 15.70 2.95
C PRO A 37 -3.56 14.65 3.28
N GLU A 38 -4.33 14.23 2.26
CA GLU A 38 -5.31 13.15 2.38
C GLU A 38 -5.32 12.31 1.12
N THR A 39 -5.53 11.00 1.28
CA THR A 39 -5.82 10.07 0.19
C THR A 39 -7.16 9.43 0.50
N ARG A 40 -8.11 9.55 -0.42
CA ARG A 40 -9.51 9.20 -0.18
C ARG A 40 -9.96 7.99 -0.97
N GLY A 41 -10.96 7.31 -0.41
CA GLY A 41 -11.58 6.16 -1.05
C GLY A 41 -10.69 4.94 -1.08
N VAL A 42 -9.80 4.81 -0.09
CA VAL A 42 -8.85 3.72 -0.05
C VAL A 42 -9.54 2.42 0.32
N THR A 43 -9.50 1.46 -0.58
CA THR A 43 -10.03 0.12 -0.35
C THR A 43 -8.88 -0.87 -0.55
N LEU A 44 -8.63 -1.69 0.45
CA LEU A 44 -7.56 -2.67 0.45
C LEU A 44 -8.11 -4.02 0.87
N THR A 45 -7.88 -5.04 0.05
CA THR A 45 -8.27 -6.42 0.36
C THR A 45 -7.06 -7.33 0.18
N GLY A 46 -7.09 -8.50 0.82
CA GLY A 46 -5.98 -9.46 0.72
C GLY A 46 -4.88 -9.21 1.73
N ALA A 47 -5.05 -8.26 2.64
CA ALA A 47 -4.11 -7.97 3.71
C ALA A 47 -4.71 -8.33 5.06
N TYR A 48 -3.86 -8.46 6.06
CA TYR A 48 -4.30 -8.80 7.43
C TYR A 48 -5.24 -7.74 8.00
N TYR A 49 -4.94 -6.46 7.73
CA TYR A 49 -5.82 -5.35 8.10
C TYR A 49 -6.40 -4.72 6.82
N PRO A 50 -7.52 -5.26 6.32
CA PRO A 50 -8.16 -4.68 5.14
C PRO A 50 -8.93 -3.41 5.52
N CYS A 51 -9.24 -2.61 4.51
CA CYS A 51 -10.09 -1.44 4.72
C CYS A 51 -10.98 -1.21 3.50
N GLU A 52 -12.03 -0.43 3.71
CA GLU A 52 -12.96 -0.07 2.65
C GLU A 52 -13.30 1.40 2.76
N ASP A 53 -13.13 2.13 1.66
CA ASP A 53 -13.46 3.55 1.56
C ASP A 53 -12.84 4.39 2.68
N LEU A 54 -11.61 4.10 3.02
CA LEU A 54 -10.91 4.78 4.11
C LEU A 54 -10.20 6.02 3.59
N THR A 55 -10.16 7.06 4.43
CA THR A 55 -9.35 8.24 4.15
C THR A 55 -8.07 8.15 4.96
N LEU A 56 -6.93 8.17 4.26
CA LEU A 56 -5.63 8.20 4.90
C LEU A 56 -5.10 9.62 4.94
N SER A 57 -4.47 9.98 6.03
CA SER A 57 -3.78 11.26 6.12
C SER A 57 -2.29 11.02 6.27
N ARG A 58 -1.51 12.08 6.02
CA ARG A 58 -0.06 12.02 6.14
C ARG A 58 0.38 11.69 7.57
N LEU A 59 -0.44 12.06 8.56
CA LEU A 59 -0.12 11.86 9.96
C LEU A 59 -0.50 10.47 10.49
N PHE A 60 -1.36 9.75 9.78
CA PHE A 60 -1.87 8.46 10.25
C PHE A 60 -1.73 7.41 9.13
N PRO A 61 -0.54 6.85 8.95
CA PRO A 61 -0.33 5.84 7.92
C PRO A 61 -1.08 4.55 8.25
N LEU A 62 -1.65 3.94 7.22
CA LEU A 62 -2.28 2.64 7.33
C LEU A 62 -1.26 1.54 7.07
N GLY A 63 -1.37 0.47 7.82
CA GLY A 63 -0.64 -0.72 7.48
C GLY A 63 0.80 -0.75 7.90
N VAL A 64 1.19 0.11 8.84
CA VAL A 64 2.47 -0.07 9.51
C VAL A 64 2.42 -1.44 10.18
N SER A 65 3.35 -2.32 9.86
CA SER A 65 3.37 -3.72 10.30
C SER A 65 2.23 -4.57 9.74
N ASN A 66 1.58 -4.14 8.65
CA ASN A 66 0.60 -4.96 7.94
C ASN A 66 1.34 -6.03 7.13
N HIS A 67 0.61 -7.02 6.66
CA HIS A 67 1.17 -8.05 5.78
C HIS A 67 0.06 -8.63 4.89
N LEU A 68 0.45 -9.20 3.77
CA LEU A 68 -0.49 -9.82 2.86
C LEU A 68 -0.80 -11.23 3.34
N VAL A 69 -2.10 -11.56 3.39
CA VAL A 69 -2.54 -12.91 3.77
C VAL A 69 -2.89 -13.77 2.56
N LYS A 70 -2.96 -13.15 1.37
CA LYS A 70 -3.20 -13.84 0.12
C LYS A 70 -2.02 -13.62 -0.81
N GLU A 71 -1.99 -14.35 -1.93
CA GLU A 71 -0.93 -14.23 -2.92
C GLU A 71 -0.82 -12.81 -3.46
N GLN A 72 -1.90 -12.06 -3.43
CA GLN A 72 -1.92 -10.67 -3.88
C GLN A 72 -3.00 -9.89 -3.15
N ALA A 73 -2.79 -8.59 -3.05
CA ALA A 73 -3.76 -7.66 -2.51
C ALA A 73 -4.34 -6.81 -3.63
N GLN A 74 -5.56 -6.34 -3.42
CA GLN A 74 -6.21 -5.40 -4.33
C GLN A 74 -6.27 -4.05 -3.63
N LEU A 75 -5.77 -3.01 -4.29
CA LEU A 75 -5.76 -1.66 -3.76
C LEU A 75 -6.45 -0.73 -4.75
N SER A 76 -7.35 0.10 -4.27
CA SER A 76 -7.95 1.15 -5.09
C SER A 76 -8.16 2.40 -4.26
N PHE A 77 -8.13 3.54 -4.90
CA PHE A 77 -8.44 4.81 -4.25
C PHE A 77 -8.80 5.85 -5.29
N SER A 78 -9.50 6.90 -4.88
CA SER A 78 -10.09 7.88 -5.79
C SER A 78 -9.38 9.22 -5.84
N ALA A 79 -8.65 9.59 -4.80
CA ALA A 79 -7.97 10.89 -4.76
C ALA A 79 -6.73 10.81 -3.88
N GLY A 80 -5.70 11.57 -4.23
CA GLY A 80 -4.44 11.64 -3.50
C GLY A 80 -3.37 10.78 -4.12
N GLU A 81 -2.30 10.55 -3.36
CA GLU A 81 -1.16 9.72 -3.79
C GLU A 81 -0.76 8.82 -2.64
N LEU A 82 -0.43 7.58 -2.95
CA LEU A 82 0.01 6.60 -1.94
C LEU A 82 1.42 6.13 -2.20
N LEU A 83 2.18 5.99 -1.13
CA LEU A 83 3.46 5.32 -1.13
C LEU A 83 3.26 3.94 -0.52
N CYS A 84 3.68 2.91 -1.24
CA CYS A 84 3.61 1.53 -0.76
C CYS A 84 5.03 1.01 -0.57
N ILE A 85 5.32 0.53 0.62
CA ILE A 85 6.63 -0.07 0.93
C ILE A 85 6.41 -1.51 1.32
N GLN A 86 7.04 -2.43 0.57
CA GLN A 86 7.04 -3.85 0.89
C GLN A 86 8.44 -4.23 1.36
N SER A 87 8.52 -5.03 2.41
CA SER A 87 9.79 -5.41 3.02
C SER A 87 9.84 -6.89 3.30
N LYS A 88 11.01 -7.50 3.08
CA LYS A 88 11.28 -8.89 3.43
C LYS A 88 11.78 -9.02 4.86
N ALA A 89 12.38 -7.97 5.39
CA ALA A 89 12.91 -7.98 6.75
C ALA A 89 11.78 -8.12 7.75
N GLY A 90 11.87 -9.09 8.56
CA GLY A 90 10.90 -9.37 9.60
C GLY A 90 11.11 -8.53 10.84
#